data_f012a814b69792175c052ac8eb5802f2
#
_entry.id   f012a814b69792175c052ac8eb5802f2
#
_cell.length_a   1.000
_cell.length_b   1.000
_cell.length_c   1.000
_cell.angle_alpha   90.00
_cell.angle_beta   90.00
_cell.angle_gamma   90.00
#
_symmetry.space_group_name_H-M   'P 1'
#
loop_
_entity.id
_entity.type
_entity.pdbx_description
1 polymer ?
#
loop_
_entity_poly.entity_id
_entity_poly.type
_entity_poly.pdbx_seq_one_letter_code
_entity_poly.pdbx_strand_id
1 'polypeptide(L)'
;MSFLNATIYLYLLGLVTFLFLFKLSRPRKTQPYNLPPSPPKLPIIGNIVQLGTLPHHSFRDLSLKYGPLLWLQLGRIPALLVSSADLAREVLKNQDAVFAGRFQSISARTLLYGCKDISYATYGESWRQRRKICVLELLSLKRVRSFQVIRDEEVAEMINEIRRACVSDTNCSVNISDLITATTTNIIFRCIIGQKYDPEESSGRLGTLARKEMIHRAELIVGDFFPSLGWIDVLSGKIQELRDTFKAIDGFFDQVTEDHKLAMKEDDEKKDFVDILLQLKDSDMLEFEPTKDDLKQS
;
A
#
# COMPACT_ATOMS: atom_id res chain seq x y z
N MET A 1 44.57 38.79 4.83
CA MET A 1 43.35 38.65 3.98
C MET A 1 42.49 37.42 4.34
N SER A 2 43.05 36.29 4.80
CA SER A 2 42.27 35.08 5.11
C SER A 2 41.35 35.16 6.34
N PHE A 3 41.82 35.83 7.41
CA PHE A 3 41.01 35.97 8.64
C PHE A 3 39.75 36.82 8.48
N LEU A 4 39.82 37.88 7.66
CA LEU A 4 38.69 38.78 7.40
C LEU A 4 37.57 38.04 6.65
N ASN A 5 37.94 37.16 5.70
CA ASN A 5 36.99 36.35 4.95
C ASN A 5 36.32 35.29 5.85
N ALA A 6 37.07 34.62 6.73
CA ALA A 6 36.52 33.65 7.67
C ALA A 6 35.50 34.29 8.63
N THR A 7 35.76 35.47 9.11
CA THR A 7 34.85 36.22 10.00
C THR A 7 33.55 36.61 9.27
N ILE A 8 33.64 37.05 8.02
CA ILE A 8 32.48 37.36 7.17
C ILE A 8 31.61 36.13 6.94
N TYR A 9 32.20 34.94 6.63
CA TYR A 9 31.44 33.69 6.47
C TYR A 9 30.74 33.27 7.75
N LEU A 10 31.35 33.47 8.91
CA LEU A 10 30.74 33.18 10.22
C LEU A 10 29.51 34.08 10.48
N TYR A 11 29.60 35.36 10.19
CA TYR A 11 28.46 36.28 10.32
C TYR A 11 27.35 35.97 9.32
N LEU A 12 27.69 35.65 8.07
CA LEU A 12 26.71 35.21 7.07
C LEU A 12 25.98 33.92 7.48
N LEU A 13 26.73 32.94 8.00
CA LEU A 13 26.15 31.69 8.52
C LEU A 13 25.24 31.98 9.71
N GLY A 14 25.67 32.83 10.65
CA GLY A 14 24.87 33.27 11.81
C GLY A 14 23.59 34.01 11.38
N LEU A 15 23.68 34.88 10.38
CA LEU A 15 22.52 35.59 9.83
C LEU A 15 21.54 34.62 9.15
N VAL A 16 22.04 33.72 8.33
CA VAL A 16 21.21 32.69 7.65
C VAL A 16 20.51 31.79 8.66
N THR A 17 21.23 31.32 9.68
CA THR A 17 20.65 30.52 10.76
C THR A 17 19.63 31.31 11.58
N PHE A 18 19.90 32.59 11.89
CA PHE A 18 18.95 33.44 12.58
C PHE A 18 17.68 33.71 11.75
N LEU A 19 17.83 34.05 10.47
CA LEU A 19 16.68 34.25 9.56
C LEU A 19 15.86 32.93 9.38
N PHE A 20 16.54 31.82 9.33
CA PHE A 20 15.92 30.52 9.26
C PHE A 20 15.12 30.20 10.53
N LEU A 21 15.71 30.38 11.71
CA LEU A 21 15.06 30.21 13.01
C LEU A 21 13.91 31.23 13.21
N PHE A 22 14.09 32.47 12.79
CA PHE A 22 13.06 33.50 12.83
C PHE A 22 11.85 33.18 11.94
N LYS A 23 12.10 32.65 10.73
CA LYS A 23 11.05 32.19 9.84
C LYS A 23 10.29 30.96 10.40
N LEU A 24 10.99 30.12 11.15
CA LEU A 24 10.42 28.98 11.88
C LEU A 24 9.58 29.40 13.09
N SER A 25 10.00 30.46 13.79
CA SER A 25 9.33 30.98 15.00
C SER A 25 8.09 31.81 14.70
N ARG A 26 7.84 32.18 13.43
CA ARG A 26 6.61 32.92 13.11
C ARG A 26 5.40 32.06 13.44
N PRO A 27 4.52 32.50 14.37
CA PRO A 27 3.30 31.79 14.67
C PRO A 27 2.49 31.66 13.37
N ARG A 28 2.18 30.43 12.96
CA ARG A 28 1.23 30.22 11.88
C ARG A 28 -0.07 30.88 12.31
N LYS A 29 -0.69 31.64 11.41
CA LYS A 29 -2.03 32.21 11.60
C LYS A 29 -2.91 31.09 12.17
N THR A 30 -3.44 31.34 13.36
CA THR A 30 -4.42 30.46 14.01
C THR A 30 -5.53 30.17 13.00
N GLN A 31 -5.69 28.91 12.65
CA GLN A 31 -6.81 28.49 11.80
C GLN A 31 -8.11 28.75 12.58
N PRO A 32 -9.16 29.29 11.95
CA PRO A 32 -10.42 29.64 12.62
C PRO A 32 -11.24 28.41 13.05
N TYR A 33 -10.67 27.21 13.03
CA TYR A 33 -11.35 25.97 13.35
C TYR A 33 -10.94 25.47 14.74
N ASN A 34 -11.92 24.95 15.49
CA ASN A 34 -11.69 24.20 16.73
C ASN A 34 -11.07 22.85 16.37
N LEU A 35 -9.72 22.79 16.33
CA LEU A 35 -9.01 21.54 16.08
C LEU A 35 -9.08 20.64 17.34
N PRO A 36 -9.10 19.31 17.14
CA PRO A 36 -8.98 18.37 18.24
C PRO A 36 -7.71 18.60 19.07
N PRO A 37 -7.66 18.10 20.32
CA PRO A 37 -6.46 18.15 21.15
C PRO A 37 -5.24 17.60 20.41
N SER A 38 -4.08 18.18 20.67
CA SER A 38 -2.82 17.77 20.06
C SER A 38 -1.77 17.52 21.16
N PRO A 39 -1.04 16.40 21.12
CA PRO A 39 0.12 16.22 21.94
C PRO A 39 1.17 17.32 21.70
N PRO A 40 2.08 17.60 22.65
CA PRO A 40 3.19 18.50 22.43
C PRO A 40 3.99 18.08 21.18
N LYS A 41 4.24 19.02 20.28
CA LYS A 41 4.93 18.79 19.01
C LYS A 41 6.25 19.54 18.94
N LEU A 42 7.25 18.91 18.30
CA LEU A 42 8.52 19.54 18.04
C LEU A 42 8.43 20.51 16.83
N PRO A 43 9.21 21.59 16.80
CA PRO A 43 9.33 22.43 15.62
C PRO A 43 9.73 21.60 14.40
N ILE A 44 9.17 21.87 13.23
CA ILE A 44 9.41 21.24 11.93
C ILE A 44 8.93 19.77 11.87
N ILE A 45 9.42 18.92 12.77
CA ILE A 45 9.21 17.46 12.77
C ILE A 45 7.78 17.11 13.24
N GLY A 46 7.20 17.96 14.11
CA GLY A 46 5.88 17.70 14.67
C GLY A 46 5.88 16.53 15.66
N ASN A 47 4.96 15.59 15.45
CA ASN A 47 4.75 14.42 16.31
C ASN A 47 5.45 13.15 15.78
N ILE A 48 6.21 13.20 14.68
CA ILE A 48 6.83 11.99 14.08
C ILE A 48 7.69 11.22 15.08
N VAL A 49 8.47 11.91 15.91
CA VAL A 49 9.35 11.28 16.90
C VAL A 49 8.60 10.51 18.00
N GLN A 50 7.29 10.75 18.14
CA GLN A 50 6.44 10.06 19.11
C GLN A 50 5.89 8.72 18.56
N LEU A 51 6.11 8.44 17.28
CA LEU A 51 5.54 7.25 16.62
C LEU A 51 6.40 6.00 16.78
N GLY A 52 7.54 5.98 17.37
CA GLY A 52 8.35 4.79 17.61
C GLY A 52 8.43 3.81 16.41
N THR A 53 8.91 2.61 16.68
CA THR A 53 9.01 1.52 15.65
C THR A 53 7.68 0.83 15.36
N LEU A 54 6.72 0.89 16.28
CA LEU A 54 5.36 0.33 16.14
C LEU A 54 4.33 1.45 16.30
N PRO A 55 4.01 2.17 15.21
CA PRO A 55 3.15 3.35 15.27
C PRO A 55 1.78 3.12 15.92
N HIS A 56 1.19 1.94 15.73
CA HIS A 56 -0.11 1.58 16.32
C HIS A 56 -0.07 1.51 17.85
N HIS A 57 1.04 1.09 18.46
CA HIS A 57 1.23 1.15 19.91
C HIS A 57 1.33 2.60 20.38
N SER A 58 2.12 3.41 19.70
CA SER A 58 2.25 4.84 20.02
C SER A 58 0.92 5.58 19.88
N PHE A 59 0.14 5.29 18.86
CA PHE A 59 -1.20 5.85 18.68
C PHE A 59 -2.16 5.48 19.80
N ARG A 60 -2.13 4.23 20.25
CA ARG A 60 -2.90 3.78 21.42
C ARG A 60 -2.51 4.57 22.66
N ASP A 61 -1.21 4.68 22.94
CA ASP A 61 -0.70 5.33 24.14
C ASP A 61 -0.98 6.84 24.13
N LEU A 62 -0.86 7.48 22.98
CA LEU A 62 -1.27 8.88 22.79
C LEU A 62 -2.78 9.05 23.02
N SER A 63 -3.60 8.15 22.50
CA SER A 63 -5.04 8.17 22.68
C SER A 63 -5.47 8.01 24.14
N LEU A 64 -4.82 7.10 24.87
CA LEU A 64 -5.08 6.91 26.31
C LEU A 64 -4.73 8.17 27.13
N LYS A 65 -3.70 8.92 26.72
CA LYS A 65 -3.22 10.09 27.42
C LYS A 65 -3.97 11.38 27.07
N TYR A 66 -4.35 11.57 25.80
CA TYR A 66 -4.86 12.85 25.29
C TYR A 66 -6.30 12.78 24.78
N GLY A 67 -6.89 11.58 24.72
CA GLY A 67 -8.27 11.36 24.29
C GLY A 67 -8.39 10.62 22.94
N PRO A 68 -9.62 10.22 22.58
CA PRO A 68 -9.87 9.33 21.44
C PRO A 68 -9.83 10.02 20.08
N LEU A 69 -9.76 11.34 20.04
CA LEU A 69 -9.65 12.14 18.82
C LEU A 69 -8.52 13.13 18.96
N LEU A 70 -7.45 12.97 18.18
CA LEU A 70 -6.26 13.80 18.28
C LEU A 70 -5.85 14.37 16.93
N TRP A 71 -5.38 15.61 16.98
CA TRP A 71 -4.73 16.27 15.85
C TRP A 71 -3.22 16.11 15.95
N LEU A 72 -2.64 15.41 14.99
CA LEU A 72 -1.19 15.19 14.89
C LEU A 72 -0.62 16.00 13.72
N GLN A 73 0.63 16.41 13.88
CA GLN A 73 1.41 17.02 12.81
C GLN A 73 2.59 16.11 12.49
N LEU A 74 2.55 15.42 11.35
CA LEU A 74 3.61 14.53 10.89
C LEU A 74 4.47 15.26 9.84
N GLY A 75 5.51 15.94 10.31
CA GLY A 75 6.25 16.86 9.44
C GLY A 75 5.32 17.96 8.91
N ARG A 76 5.08 17.99 7.61
CA ARG A 76 4.12 18.93 6.97
C ARG A 76 2.71 18.37 6.81
N ILE A 77 2.50 17.09 7.08
CA ILE A 77 1.22 16.43 6.91
C ILE A 77 0.40 16.57 8.19
N PRO A 78 -0.79 17.19 8.15
CA PRO A 78 -1.75 17.11 9.23
C PRO A 78 -2.42 15.73 9.22
N ALA A 79 -2.56 15.13 10.39
CA ALA A 79 -3.18 13.82 10.54
C ALA A 79 -4.21 13.84 11.69
N LEU A 80 -5.34 13.18 11.48
CA LEU A 80 -6.35 12.98 12.49
C LEU A 80 -6.26 11.54 13.01
N LEU A 81 -5.98 11.38 14.30
CA LEU A 81 -6.02 10.08 14.96
C LEU A 81 -7.41 9.85 15.55
N VAL A 82 -8.06 8.80 15.11
CA VAL A 82 -9.37 8.34 15.61
C VAL A 82 -9.18 7.00 16.31
N SER A 83 -9.53 6.92 17.59
CA SER A 83 -9.26 5.76 18.44
C SER A 83 -10.48 5.29 19.26
N SER A 84 -11.70 5.64 18.86
CA SER A 84 -12.93 5.06 19.44
C SER A 84 -13.85 4.53 18.35
N ALA A 85 -14.67 3.53 18.69
CA ALA A 85 -15.62 2.90 17.78
C ALA A 85 -16.67 3.90 17.27
N ASP A 86 -17.14 4.80 18.11
CA ASP A 86 -18.18 5.79 17.74
C ASP A 86 -17.64 6.81 16.75
N LEU A 87 -16.43 7.35 17.01
CA LEU A 87 -15.75 8.26 16.07
C LEU A 87 -15.35 7.56 14.77
N ALA A 88 -14.91 6.30 14.84
CA ALA A 88 -14.64 5.51 13.65
C ALA A 88 -15.91 5.30 12.81
N ARG A 89 -17.06 5.05 13.45
CA ARG A 89 -18.36 4.96 12.76
C ARG A 89 -18.74 6.28 12.10
N GLU A 90 -18.52 7.40 12.78
CA GLU A 90 -18.77 8.72 12.23
C GLU A 90 -17.95 8.98 10.97
N VAL A 91 -16.65 8.71 11.01
CA VAL A 91 -15.72 8.92 9.90
C VAL A 91 -15.94 7.92 8.74
N LEU A 92 -16.08 6.62 9.06
CA LEU A 92 -16.06 5.55 8.05
C LEU A 92 -17.44 5.18 7.50
N LYS A 93 -18.54 5.62 8.15
CA LYS A 93 -19.90 5.28 7.75
C LYS A 93 -20.77 6.50 7.51
N ASN A 94 -20.82 7.46 8.47
CA ASN A 94 -21.73 8.59 8.37
C ASN A 94 -21.19 9.68 7.43
N GLN A 95 -19.86 9.85 7.39
CA GLN A 95 -19.17 10.85 6.56
C GLN A 95 -18.15 10.22 5.62
N ASP A 96 -18.37 8.99 5.20
CA ASP A 96 -17.45 8.19 4.39
C ASP A 96 -16.98 8.93 3.12
N ALA A 97 -17.88 9.59 2.40
CA ALA A 97 -17.57 10.33 1.19
C ALA A 97 -16.56 11.48 1.43
N VAL A 98 -16.61 12.13 2.60
CA VAL A 98 -15.69 13.22 2.97
C VAL A 98 -14.30 12.67 3.29
N PHE A 99 -14.24 11.51 3.94
CA PHE A 99 -12.99 10.88 4.38
C PHE A 99 -12.49 9.74 3.47
N ALA A 100 -13.15 9.53 2.32
CA ALA A 100 -12.79 8.45 1.38
C ALA A 100 -11.41 8.62 0.72
N GLY A 101 -10.83 9.83 0.75
CA GLY A 101 -9.51 10.08 0.17
C GLY A 101 -8.42 9.24 0.84
N ARG A 102 -7.48 8.73 0.03
CA ARG A 102 -6.31 7.98 0.52
C ARG A 102 -5.07 8.86 0.50
N PHE A 103 -4.20 8.68 1.50
CA PHE A 103 -2.89 9.30 1.46
C PHE A 103 -2.05 8.65 0.36
N GLN A 104 -1.71 9.44 -0.64
CA GLN A 104 -0.95 8.98 -1.80
C GLN A 104 0.52 9.29 -1.60
N SER A 105 1.25 8.39 -0.94
CA SER A 105 2.70 8.49 -0.76
C SER A 105 3.45 8.42 -2.10
N ILE A 106 4.70 8.86 -2.11
CA ILE A 106 5.61 8.73 -3.26
C ILE A 106 5.76 7.27 -3.67
N SER A 107 5.88 6.37 -2.69
CA SER A 107 5.92 4.92 -2.95
C SER A 107 4.65 4.43 -3.64
N ALA A 108 3.47 4.75 -3.09
CA ALA A 108 2.19 4.33 -3.67
C ALA A 108 2.01 4.88 -5.08
N ARG A 109 2.31 6.16 -5.33
CA ARG A 109 2.22 6.75 -6.67
C ARG A 109 3.17 6.08 -7.66
N THR A 110 4.37 5.69 -7.22
CA THR A 110 5.35 5.05 -8.09
C THR A 110 4.97 3.61 -8.40
N LEU A 111 4.55 2.84 -7.39
CA LEU A 111 4.32 1.40 -7.52
C LEU A 111 2.94 1.04 -8.04
N LEU A 112 1.92 1.92 -7.84
CA LEU A 112 0.53 1.68 -8.16
C LEU A 112 0.04 2.59 -9.30
N TYR A 113 0.83 2.77 -10.34
CA TYR A 113 0.46 3.52 -11.56
C TYR A 113 -0.19 4.89 -11.28
N GLY A 114 0.38 5.65 -10.32
CA GLY A 114 -0.17 6.94 -9.91
C GLY A 114 -1.37 6.84 -8.98
N CYS A 115 -1.52 5.75 -8.23
CA CYS A 115 -2.63 5.49 -7.31
C CYS A 115 -3.99 5.44 -8.02
N LYS A 116 -4.06 4.81 -9.18
CA LYS A 116 -5.31 4.60 -9.92
C LYS A 116 -6.00 3.27 -9.55
N ASP A 117 -5.36 2.44 -8.74
CA ASP A 117 -5.89 1.17 -8.26
C ASP A 117 -7.08 1.34 -7.30
N ILE A 118 -7.83 0.26 -7.03
CA ILE A 118 -9.02 0.31 -6.17
C ILE A 118 -8.71 0.67 -4.71
N SER A 119 -7.48 0.45 -4.25
CA SER A 119 -7.09 0.66 -2.84
C SER A 119 -6.67 2.11 -2.55
N TYR A 120 -6.03 2.79 -3.50
CA TYR A 120 -5.44 4.13 -3.33
C TYR A 120 -6.08 5.22 -4.19
N ALA A 121 -6.91 4.87 -5.16
CA ALA A 121 -7.61 5.87 -5.96
C ALA A 121 -8.52 6.74 -5.09
N THR A 122 -8.62 8.01 -5.45
CA THR A 122 -9.58 8.92 -4.83
C THR A 122 -11.00 8.52 -5.20
N TYR A 123 -11.94 8.72 -4.27
CA TYR A 123 -13.36 8.49 -4.54
C TYR A 123 -13.83 9.34 -5.72
N GLY A 124 -14.40 8.71 -6.73
CA GLY A 124 -14.85 9.34 -7.96
C GLY A 124 -15.39 8.32 -8.96
N GLU A 125 -15.71 8.76 -10.18
CA GLU A 125 -16.30 7.90 -11.22
C GLU A 125 -15.40 6.71 -11.56
N SER A 126 -14.13 6.96 -11.82
CA SER A 126 -13.14 5.92 -12.14
C SER A 126 -13.02 4.84 -11.04
N TRP A 127 -13.02 5.25 -9.76
CA TRP A 127 -13.01 4.31 -8.65
C TRP A 127 -14.30 3.48 -8.58
N ARG A 128 -15.47 4.11 -8.80
CA ARG A 128 -16.77 3.43 -8.78
C ARG A 128 -16.85 2.36 -9.87
N GLN A 129 -16.36 2.65 -11.07
CA GLN A 129 -16.34 1.69 -12.17
C GLN A 129 -15.44 0.49 -11.87
N ARG A 130 -14.22 0.72 -11.39
CA ARG A 130 -13.33 -0.39 -10.98
C ARG A 130 -13.94 -1.24 -9.88
N ARG A 131 -14.54 -0.58 -8.86
CA ARG A 131 -15.24 -1.30 -7.80
C ARG A 131 -16.42 -2.11 -8.32
N LYS A 132 -17.19 -1.57 -9.27
CA LYS A 132 -18.30 -2.28 -9.94
C LYS A 132 -17.80 -3.59 -10.57
N ILE A 133 -16.72 -3.53 -11.34
CA ILE A 133 -16.09 -4.72 -11.95
C ILE A 133 -15.67 -5.72 -10.87
N CYS A 134 -14.91 -5.29 -9.88
CA CYS A 134 -14.45 -6.17 -8.82
C CYS A 134 -15.61 -6.89 -8.11
N VAL A 135 -16.68 -6.17 -7.77
CA VAL A 135 -17.81 -6.74 -7.00
C VAL A 135 -18.71 -7.63 -7.86
N LEU A 136 -19.00 -7.23 -9.10
CA LEU A 136 -19.97 -7.93 -9.94
C LEU A 136 -19.34 -9.09 -10.70
N GLU A 137 -18.12 -8.94 -11.19
CA GLU A 137 -17.49 -9.92 -12.07
C GLU A 137 -16.49 -10.81 -11.34
N LEU A 138 -15.59 -10.23 -10.54
CA LEU A 138 -14.51 -10.99 -9.90
C LEU A 138 -14.92 -11.61 -8.56
N LEU A 139 -15.67 -10.88 -7.73
CA LEU A 139 -16.04 -11.27 -6.35
C LEU A 139 -17.52 -11.62 -6.21
N SER A 140 -18.24 -11.84 -7.31
CA SER A 140 -19.62 -12.31 -7.28
C SER A 140 -19.71 -13.69 -6.62
N LEU A 141 -20.84 -13.99 -5.99
CA LEU A 141 -21.05 -15.29 -5.32
C LEU A 141 -20.86 -16.48 -6.30
N LYS A 142 -21.29 -16.33 -7.56
CA LYS A 142 -21.09 -17.34 -8.62
C LYS A 142 -19.58 -17.56 -8.81
N ARG A 143 -18.80 -16.50 -8.97
CA ARG A 143 -17.37 -16.58 -9.21
C ARG A 143 -16.60 -17.12 -8.00
N VAL A 144 -16.91 -16.68 -6.79
CA VAL A 144 -16.31 -17.21 -5.56
C VAL A 144 -16.59 -18.72 -5.42
N ARG A 145 -17.78 -19.20 -5.83
CA ARG A 145 -18.10 -20.62 -5.81
C ARG A 145 -17.36 -21.42 -6.89
N SER A 146 -17.12 -20.87 -8.09
CA SER A 146 -16.36 -21.58 -9.14
C SER A 146 -14.92 -21.90 -8.70
N PHE A 147 -14.34 -21.10 -7.82
CA PHE A 147 -13.02 -21.38 -7.24
C PHE A 147 -13.04 -22.37 -6.05
N GLN A 148 -14.17 -23.03 -5.77
CA GLN A 148 -14.25 -23.99 -4.66
C GLN A 148 -13.28 -25.16 -4.83
N VAL A 149 -13.15 -25.69 -6.04
CA VAL A 149 -12.24 -26.80 -6.37
C VAL A 149 -10.78 -26.43 -6.02
N ILE A 150 -10.36 -25.23 -6.35
CA ILE A 150 -9.01 -24.76 -6.02
C ILE A 150 -8.79 -24.75 -4.51
N ARG A 151 -9.75 -24.24 -3.74
CA ARG A 151 -9.65 -24.21 -2.27
C ARG A 151 -9.59 -25.62 -1.68
N ASP A 152 -10.42 -26.52 -2.16
CA ASP A 152 -10.49 -27.90 -1.66
C ASP A 152 -9.18 -28.66 -1.95
N GLU A 153 -8.61 -28.48 -3.14
CA GLU A 153 -7.32 -29.08 -3.53
C GLU A 153 -6.17 -28.57 -2.66
N GLU A 154 -6.04 -27.24 -2.50
CA GLU A 154 -4.94 -26.67 -1.71
C GLU A 154 -5.05 -27.01 -0.21
N VAL A 155 -6.27 -27.04 0.33
CA VAL A 155 -6.50 -27.50 1.72
C VAL A 155 -6.17 -28.99 1.88
N ALA A 156 -6.56 -29.83 0.92
CA ALA A 156 -6.21 -31.25 0.94
C ALA A 156 -4.69 -31.46 0.89
N GLU A 157 -3.98 -30.68 0.10
CA GLU A 157 -2.51 -30.74 0.04
C GLU A 157 -1.86 -30.33 1.37
N MET A 158 -2.32 -29.23 1.98
CA MET A 158 -1.87 -28.81 3.32
C MET A 158 -2.07 -29.93 4.37
N ILE A 159 -3.25 -30.59 4.37
CA ILE A 159 -3.52 -31.70 5.26
C ILE A 159 -2.55 -32.88 5.01
N ASN A 160 -2.27 -33.17 3.74
CA ASN A 160 -1.32 -34.22 3.37
C ASN A 160 0.12 -33.91 3.78
N GLU A 161 0.52 -32.65 3.73
CA GLU A 161 1.84 -32.22 4.26
C GLU A 161 1.94 -32.43 5.77
N ILE A 162 0.90 -32.03 6.52
CA ILE A 162 0.84 -32.28 7.97
C ILE A 162 0.93 -33.78 8.27
N ARG A 163 0.17 -34.60 7.54
CA ARG A 163 0.22 -36.05 7.72
C ARG A 163 1.60 -36.65 7.45
N ARG A 164 2.25 -36.22 6.36
CA ARG A 164 3.62 -36.66 6.01
C ARG A 164 4.60 -36.31 7.11
N ALA A 165 4.55 -35.07 7.60
CA ALA A 165 5.40 -34.63 8.68
C ALA A 165 5.19 -35.44 9.97
N CYS A 166 3.94 -35.75 10.35
CA CYS A 166 3.62 -36.52 11.54
C CYS A 166 4.00 -38.01 11.44
N VAL A 167 4.12 -38.58 10.23
CA VAL A 167 4.53 -39.97 10.02
C VAL A 167 6.06 -40.08 10.00
N SER A 168 6.76 -39.06 9.52
CA SER A 168 8.21 -39.08 9.33
C SER A 168 9.04 -38.88 10.60
N ASP A 169 8.46 -38.27 11.66
CA ASP A 169 9.16 -38.00 12.90
C ASP A 169 8.23 -38.16 14.11
N THR A 170 8.70 -38.87 15.12
CA THR A 170 8.02 -39.06 16.43
C THR A 170 7.93 -37.76 17.24
N ASN A 171 8.75 -36.76 16.93
CA ASN A 171 8.73 -35.41 17.52
C ASN A 171 8.29 -34.34 16.51
N CYS A 172 7.30 -34.66 15.67
CA CYS A 172 6.82 -33.78 14.61
C CYS A 172 6.45 -32.39 15.12
N SER A 173 7.21 -31.40 14.66
CA SER A 173 6.91 -29.98 14.84
C SER A 173 6.66 -29.35 13.48
N VAL A 174 5.42 -28.97 13.20
CA VAL A 174 5.00 -28.33 11.95
C VAL A 174 4.72 -26.86 12.21
N ASN A 175 5.32 -25.97 11.42
CA ASN A 175 4.99 -24.56 11.46
C ASN A 175 3.66 -24.31 10.72
N ILE A 176 2.56 -24.30 11.47
CA ILE A 176 1.22 -24.06 10.94
C ILE A 176 1.08 -22.69 10.27
N SER A 177 1.79 -21.66 10.77
CA SER A 177 1.74 -20.32 10.17
C SER A 177 2.31 -20.32 8.74
N ASP A 178 3.41 -21.02 8.50
CA ASP A 178 4.01 -21.12 7.17
C ASP A 178 3.12 -21.91 6.22
N LEU A 179 2.54 -23.03 6.70
CA LEU A 179 1.60 -23.83 5.90
C LEU A 179 0.35 -23.05 5.51
N ILE A 180 -0.27 -22.34 6.45
CA ILE A 180 -1.45 -21.50 6.15
C ILE A 180 -1.09 -20.41 5.17
N THR A 181 0.08 -19.78 5.33
CA THR A 181 0.56 -18.73 4.43
C THR A 181 0.79 -19.28 3.02
N ALA A 182 1.44 -20.42 2.88
CA ALA A 182 1.66 -21.08 1.59
C ALA A 182 0.33 -21.47 0.93
N THR A 183 -0.57 -22.13 1.67
CA THR A 183 -1.89 -22.55 1.16
C THR A 183 -2.73 -21.36 0.69
N THR A 184 -2.82 -20.29 1.49
CA THR A 184 -3.58 -19.09 1.10
C THR A 184 -2.95 -18.38 -0.08
N THR A 185 -1.63 -18.33 -0.16
CA THR A 185 -0.91 -17.78 -1.31
C THR A 185 -1.24 -18.59 -2.56
N ASN A 186 -1.16 -19.92 -2.53
CA ASN A 186 -1.49 -20.78 -3.65
C ASN A 186 -2.94 -20.61 -4.11
N ILE A 187 -3.90 -20.56 -3.18
CA ILE A 187 -5.30 -20.31 -3.53
C ILE A 187 -5.44 -18.99 -4.29
N ILE A 188 -4.85 -17.91 -3.80
CA ILE A 188 -4.95 -16.59 -4.41
C ILE A 188 -4.30 -16.60 -5.79
N PHE A 189 -3.08 -17.14 -5.93
CA PHE A 189 -2.37 -17.20 -7.20
C PHE A 189 -3.12 -18.00 -8.25
N ARG A 190 -3.66 -19.16 -7.87
CA ARG A 190 -4.46 -19.98 -8.77
C ARG A 190 -5.77 -19.28 -9.19
N CYS A 191 -6.40 -18.51 -8.30
CA CYS A 191 -7.59 -17.72 -8.64
C CYS A 191 -7.26 -16.55 -9.57
N ILE A 192 -6.10 -15.91 -9.42
CA ILE A 192 -5.74 -14.71 -10.17
C ILE A 192 -5.11 -15.07 -11.53
N ILE A 193 -4.11 -15.94 -11.54
CA ILE A 193 -3.28 -16.25 -12.72
C ILE A 193 -3.33 -17.73 -13.14
N GLY A 194 -4.18 -18.55 -12.52
CA GLY A 194 -4.35 -19.96 -12.85
C GLY A 194 -3.20 -20.90 -12.49
N GLN A 195 -2.14 -20.41 -11.86
CA GLN A 195 -0.91 -21.15 -11.57
C GLN A 195 -0.64 -21.24 -10.06
N LYS A 196 0.00 -22.32 -9.61
CA LYS A 196 0.51 -22.42 -8.24
C LYS A 196 1.70 -21.50 -8.02
N TYR A 197 1.85 -21.05 -6.78
CA TYR A 197 3.07 -20.36 -6.37
C TYR A 197 4.23 -21.38 -6.29
N ASP A 198 5.24 -21.20 -7.13
CA ASP A 198 6.50 -21.94 -7.07
C ASP A 198 7.65 -20.93 -6.91
N PRO A 199 8.45 -21.01 -5.82
CA PRO A 199 9.58 -20.10 -5.62
C PRO A 199 10.62 -20.12 -6.75
N GLU A 200 10.75 -21.22 -7.48
CA GLU A 200 11.73 -21.42 -8.54
C GLU A 200 11.21 -21.03 -9.94
N GLU A 201 9.89 -20.89 -10.08
CA GLU A 201 9.23 -20.50 -11.33
C GLU A 201 8.81 -19.03 -11.38
N SER A 202 8.14 -18.64 -12.46
CA SER A 202 7.63 -17.28 -12.67
C SER A 202 6.64 -16.83 -11.57
N SER A 203 5.86 -17.77 -11.01
CA SER A 203 4.94 -17.53 -9.90
C SER A 203 5.68 -17.16 -8.60
N GLY A 204 6.83 -17.75 -8.31
CA GLY A 204 7.69 -17.37 -7.18
C GLY A 204 8.26 -15.97 -7.32
N ARG A 205 8.55 -15.57 -8.56
CA ARG A 205 8.95 -14.20 -8.87
C ARG A 205 7.86 -13.19 -8.47
N LEU A 206 6.58 -13.47 -8.74
CA LEU A 206 5.49 -12.59 -8.32
C LEU A 206 5.40 -12.47 -6.79
N GLY A 207 5.48 -13.57 -6.04
CA GLY A 207 5.45 -13.53 -4.57
C GLY A 207 6.59 -12.69 -3.99
N THR A 208 7.79 -12.81 -4.56
CA THR A 208 8.95 -11.98 -4.18
C THR A 208 8.71 -10.51 -4.51
N LEU A 209 8.17 -10.20 -5.70
CA LEU A 209 7.85 -8.84 -6.11
C LEU A 209 6.74 -8.23 -5.27
N ALA A 210 5.67 -8.99 -4.98
CA ALA A 210 4.57 -8.55 -4.13
C ALA A 210 5.05 -8.25 -2.70
N ARG A 211 5.91 -9.09 -2.14
CA ARG A 211 6.53 -8.84 -0.83
C ARG A 211 7.39 -7.59 -0.84
N LYS A 212 8.21 -7.40 -1.87
CA LYS A 212 9.07 -6.23 -2.02
C LYS A 212 8.23 -4.95 -2.16
N GLU A 213 7.18 -5.00 -2.96
CA GLU A 213 6.22 -3.91 -3.13
C GLU A 213 5.54 -3.53 -1.79
N MET A 214 5.09 -4.52 -1.03
CA MET A 214 4.46 -4.30 0.28
C MET A 214 5.43 -3.65 1.28
N ILE A 215 6.71 -4.06 1.30
CA ILE A 215 7.73 -3.44 2.13
C ILE A 215 7.93 -1.99 1.73
N HIS A 216 8.10 -1.70 0.44
CA HIS A 216 8.30 -0.34 -0.06
C HIS A 216 7.12 0.60 0.21
N ARG A 217 5.89 0.07 0.18
CA ARG A 217 4.71 0.87 0.56
C ARG A 217 4.65 1.20 2.05
N ALA A 218 5.19 0.34 2.89
CA ALA A 218 5.25 0.55 4.33
C ALA A 218 6.40 1.48 4.77
N GLU A 219 7.39 1.71 3.91
CA GLU A 219 8.54 2.56 4.23
C GLU A 219 8.16 4.04 4.24
N LEU A 220 8.75 4.74 5.20
CA LEU A 220 8.63 6.19 5.31
C LEU A 220 9.62 6.87 4.35
N ILE A 221 9.11 7.65 3.42
CA ILE A 221 9.89 8.46 2.50
C ILE A 221 9.95 9.90 3.01
N VAL A 222 11.15 10.47 3.03
CA VAL A 222 11.38 11.82 3.56
C VAL A 222 10.54 12.85 2.82
N GLY A 223 10.47 12.76 1.49
CA GLY A 223 9.70 13.66 0.63
C GLY A 223 8.20 13.67 0.92
N ASP A 224 7.63 12.58 1.44
CA ASP A 224 6.22 12.54 1.84
C ASP A 224 5.93 13.52 2.98
N PHE A 225 6.79 13.55 3.99
CA PHE A 225 6.62 14.38 5.18
C PHE A 225 7.27 15.76 5.07
N PHE A 226 8.32 15.86 4.26
CA PHE A 226 9.11 17.08 4.03
C PHE A 226 9.38 17.27 2.55
N PRO A 227 8.43 17.78 1.75
CA PRO A 227 8.58 17.90 0.29
C PRO A 227 9.81 18.69 -0.15
N SER A 228 10.25 19.66 0.66
CA SER A 228 11.49 20.43 0.40
C SER A 228 12.79 19.62 0.56
N LEU A 229 12.71 18.45 1.19
CA LEU A 229 13.84 17.55 1.42
C LEU A 229 13.74 16.26 0.57
N GLY A 230 12.80 16.18 -0.35
CA GLY A 230 12.61 15.00 -1.24
C GLY A 230 13.83 14.68 -2.11
N TRP A 231 14.77 15.63 -2.29
CA TRP A 231 16.05 15.37 -2.96
C TRP A 231 16.91 14.34 -2.20
N ILE A 232 16.72 14.18 -0.88
CA ILE A 232 17.40 13.16 -0.07
C ILE A 232 17.01 11.76 -0.56
N ASP A 233 15.74 11.53 -0.89
CA ASP A 233 15.24 10.24 -1.37
C ASP A 233 15.81 9.89 -2.75
N VAL A 234 16.14 10.91 -3.55
CA VAL A 234 16.83 10.74 -4.83
C VAL A 234 18.29 10.37 -4.61
N LEU A 235 18.99 11.11 -3.74
CA LEU A 235 20.42 10.89 -3.47
C LEU A 235 20.67 9.56 -2.74
N SER A 236 19.75 9.13 -1.87
CA SER A 236 19.85 7.83 -1.19
C SER A 236 19.58 6.64 -2.12
N GLY A 237 19.18 6.87 -3.37
CA GLY A 237 18.82 5.83 -4.31
C GLY A 237 17.41 5.25 -4.11
N LYS A 238 16.66 5.72 -3.11
CA LYS A 238 15.33 5.17 -2.78
C LYS A 238 14.34 5.29 -3.93
N ILE A 239 14.30 6.43 -4.60
CA ILE A 239 13.43 6.63 -5.77
C ILE A 239 13.81 5.67 -6.92
N GLN A 240 15.11 5.40 -7.11
CA GLN A 240 15.55 4.46 -8.12
C GLN A 240 15.12 3.03 -7.78
N GLU A 241 15.26 2.62 -6.53
CA GLU A 241 14.82 1.31 -6.04
C GLU A 241 13.32 1.08 -6.26
N LEU A 242 12.48 2.10 -5.98
CA LEU A 242 11.03 2.05 -6.26
C LEU A 242 10.75 1.87 -7.75
N ARG A 243 11.44 2.62 -8.61
CA ARG A 243 11.28 2.52 -10.06
C ARG A 243 11.70 1.15 -10.62
N ASP A 244 12.77 0.57 -10.09
CA ASP A 244 13.24 -0.75 -10.50
C ASP A 244 12.25 -1.83 -10.06
N THR A 245 11.69 -1.70 -8.86
CA THR A 245 10.62 -2.59 -8.38
C THR A 245 9.37 -2.46 -9.26
N PHE A 246 8.93 -1.24 -9.58
CA PHE A 246 7.82 -0.98 -10.49
C PHE A 246 8.03 -1.65 -11.85
N LYS A 247 9.20 -1.43 -12.49
CA LYS A 247 9.51 -2.04 -13.79
C LYS A 247 9.46 -3.56 -13.76
N ALA A 248 9.93 -4.17 -12.65
CA ALA A 248 9.88 -5.62 -12.51
C ALA A 248 8.46 -6.15 -12.36
N ILE A 249 7.59 -5.45 -11.64
CA ILE A 249 6.17 -5.77 -11.50
C ILE A 249 5.43 -5.58 -12.83
N ASP A 250 5.66 -4.45 -13.49
CA ASP A 250 5.05 -4.11 -14.76
C ASP A 250 5.40 -5.14 -15.85
N GLY A 251 6.68 -5.49 -15.98
CA GLY A 251 7.14 -6.51 -16.91
C GLY A 251 6.60 -7.91 -16.61
N PHE A 252 6.37 -8.25 -15.32
CA PHE A 252 5.72 -9.48 -14.95
C PHE A 252 4.25 -9.50 -15.40
N PHE A 253 3.49 -8.45 -15.17
CA PHE A 253 2.09 -8.37 -15.61
C PHE A 253 1.95 -8.36 -17.14
N ASP A 254 2.91 -7.74 -17.86
CA ASP A 254 2.93 -7.83 -19.32
C ASP A 254 3.09 -9.27 -19.80
N GLN A 255 4.01 -10.03 -19.19
CA GLN A 255 4.21 -11.44 -19.50
C GLN A 255 2.96 -12.26 -19.22
N VAL A 256 2.37 -12.15 -18.03
CA VAL A 256 1.12 -12.85 -17.65
C VAL A 256 -0.01 -12.54 -18.65
N THR A 257 -0.15 -11.27 -19.02
CA THR A 257 -1.20 -10.85 -19.97
C THR A 257 -1.01 -11.47 -21.35
N GLU A 258 0.21 -11.54 -21.86
CA GLU A 258 0.49 -12.16 -23.18
C GLU A 258 0.31 -13.68 -23.12
N ASP A 259 0.75 -14.33 -22.04
CA ASP A 259 0.58 -15.78 -21.87
C ASP A 259 -0.92 -16.17 -21.85
N HIS A 260 -1.78 -15.39 -21.15
CA HIS A 260 -3.22 -15.63 -21.13
C HIS A 260 -3.90 -15.39 -22.48
N LYS A 261 -3.48 -14.37 -23.23
CA LYS A 261 -4.02 -14.15 -24.60
C LYS A 261 -3.71 -15.30 -25.54
N LEU A 262 -2.53 -15.92 -25.39
CA LEU A 262 -2.14 -17.08 -26.22
C LEU A 262 -2.88 -18.35 -25.79
N ALA A 263 -3.25 -18.47 -24.52
CA ALA A 263 -3.87 -19.66 -23.91
C ALA A 263 -5.39 -19.58 -23.78
N MET A 264 -6.06 -18.67 -24.52
CA MET A 264 -7.50 -18.36 -24.35
C MET A 264 -8.36 -19.59 -24.01
N LYS A 265 -8.99 -19.55 -22.82
CA LYS A 265 -9.88 -20.61 -22.32
C LYS A 265 -11.32 -20.31 -22.71
N GLU A 266 -11.98 -21.28 -23.35
CA GLU A 266 -13.41 -21.18 -23.75
C GLU A 266 -14.36 -21.46 -22.57
N ASP A 267 -13.95 -22.32 -21.61
CA ASP A 267 -14.78 -22.75 -20.48
C ASP A 267 -14.80 -21.69 -19.36
N ASP A 268 -15.96 -21.06 -19.16
CA ASP A 268 -16.14 -19.99 -18.17
C ASP A 268 -15.88 -20.43 -16.71
N GLU A 269 -16.07 -21.73 -16.40
CA GLU A 269 -15.83 -22.26 -15.05
C GLU A 269 -14.34 -22.44 -14.74
N LYS A 270 -13.49 -22.49 -15.76
CA LYS A 270 -12.03 -22.65 -15.64
C LYS A 270 -11.25 -21.35 -15.80
N LYS A 271 -11.93 -20.22 -16.01
CA LYS A 271 -11.29 -18.91 -16.14
C LYS A 271 -10.82 -18.38 -14.81
N ASP A 272 -9.58 -17.92 -14.77
CA ASP A 272 -9.03 -17.14 -13.67
C ASP A 272 -9.38 -15.64 -13.79
N PHE A 273 -8.91 -14.81 -12.85
CA PHE A 273 -9.24 -13.38 -12.86
C PHE A 273 -8.66 -12.65 -14.07
N VAL A 274 -7.47 -13.01 -14.54
CA VAL A 274 -6.84 -12.39 -15.72
C VAL A 274 -7.64 -12.73 -16.98
N ASP A 275 -8.07 -13.97 -17.14
CA ASP A 275 -8.94 -14.39 -18.27
C ASP A 275 -10.24 -13.57 -18.30
N ILE A 276 -10.87 -13.37 -17.12
CA ILE A 276 -12.13 -12.62 -17.00
C ILE A 276 -11.92 -11.15 -17.36
N LEU A 277 -10.84 -10.53 -16.85
CA LEU A 277 -10.53 -9.12 -17.15
C LEU A 277 -10.24 -8.90 -18.65
N LEU A 278 -9.52 -9.83 -19.28
CA LEU A 278 -9.27 -9.79 -20.73
C LEU A 278 -10.57 -9.90 -21.53
N GLN A 279 -11.46 -10.84 -21.15
CA GLN A 279 -12.76 -10.99 -21.78
C GLN A 279 -13.65 -9.74 -21.63
N LEU A 280 -13.69 -9.13 -20.45
CA LEU A 280 -14.44 -7.90 -20.21
C LEU A 280 -13.92 -6.74 -21.07
N LYS A 281 -12.61 -6.66 -21.25
CA LYS A 281 -11.99 -5.68 -22.14
C LYS A 281 -12.43 -5.85 -23.59
N ASP A 282 -12.42 -7.09 -24.08
CA ASP A 282 -12.74 -7.39 -25.50
C ASP A 282 -14.24 -7.27 -25.80
N SER A 283 -15.10 -7.34 -24.78
CA SER A 283 -16.57 -7.32 -24.94
C SER A 283 -17.20 -5.92 -24.96
N ASP A 284 -16.42 -4.84 -24.92
CA ASP A 284 -16.91 -3.45 -24.85
C ASP A 284 -17.92 -3.18 -23.69
N MET A 285 -18.03 -4.11 -22.73
CA MET A 285 -18.92 -3.96 -21.57
C MET A 285 -18.36 -2.99 -20.51
N LEU A 286 -17.17 -2.49 -20.72
CA LEU A 286 -16.58 -1.47 -19.87
C LEU A 286 -17.00 -0.09 -20.39
N GLU A 287 -17.70 0.67 -19.56
CA GLU A 287 -18.13 2.06 -19.86
C GLU A 287 -16.95 3.04 -19.99
N PHE A 288 -15.71 2.56 -19.96
CA PHE A 288 -14.48 3.30 -20.20
C PHE A 288 -13.52 2.40 -20.99
N GLU A 289 -12.69 2.99 -21.86
CA GLU A 289 -11.62 2.24 -22.54
C GLU A 289 -10.53 1.89 -21.52
N PRO A 290 -10.43 0.63 -21.05
CA PRO A 290 -9.37 0.24 -20.16
C PRO A 290 -8.06 0.24 -20.94
N THR A 291 -7.13 1.08 -20.50
CA THR A 291 -5.76 1.01 -20.99
C THR A 291 -5.09 -0.28 -20.48
N LYS A 292 -3.95 -0.66 -21.09
CA LYS A 292 -3.13 -1.77 -20.54
C LYS A 292 -2.83 -1.58 -19.05
N ASP A 293 -2.62 -0.34 -18.64
CA ASP A 293 -2.33 0.01 -17.25
C ASP A 293 -3.54 -0.19 -16.32
N ASP A 294 -4.77 -0.02 -16.81
CA ASP A 294 -5.98 -0.24 -16.03
C ASP A 294 -6.19 -1.72 -15.68
N LEU A 295 -5.84 -2.64 -16.58
CA LEU A 295 -5.87 -4.08 -16.33
C LEU A 295 -4.87 -4.51 -15.24
N LYS A 296 -3.71 -3.87 -15.21
CA LYS A 296 -2.67 -4.13 -14.20
C LYS A 296 -3.02 -3.53 -12.83
N GLN A 297 -3.99 -2.63 -12.76
CA GLN A 297 -4.41 -1.89 -11.57
C GLN A 297 -5.69 -2.47 -10.93
N SER A 298 -6.40 -3.36 -11.63
CA SER A 298 -7.60 -4.02 -11.12
C SER A 298 -7.26 -5.20 -10.23
#